data_de631ceebe8965ac99b59e040efbe97c
#
_entry.id   de631ceebe8965ac99b59e040efbe97c
#
_cell.length_a   1.000
_cell.length_b   1.000
_cell.length_c   1.000
_cell.angle_alpha   90.00
_cell.angle_beta   90.00
_cell.angle_gamma   90.00
#
_symmetry.space_group_name_H-M   'P 1'
#
loop_
_entity.id
_entity.type
_entity.pdbx_description
1 polymer ?
#
loop_
_entity_poly.entity_id
_entity_poly.type
_entity_poly.pdbx_seq_one_letter_code
_entity_poly.pdbx_strand_id
1 'polypeptide(L)'
;MFRKIKLKDRAVDDEKAIEILLKGSYGVLSTTGEDGFPYGVPLNYTYFDNCICFHCAQQGHKLENIKLNEKVSFCVVTCSDVLANKFDTDYESAIAFGRANEVTDESEKKDILLSVINKYSKDYLDAGMNYMEKYWDETKVIKIKIDHFSGKAHE
;
A
#
# COMPACT_ATOMS: atom_id res chain seq x y z
N MET A 1 -7.18 11.89 -16.26
CA MET A 1 -5.72 12.14 -16.35
C MET A 1 -5.19 12.48 -14.96
N PHE A 2 -4.10 11.84 -14.55
CA PHE A 2 -3.47 12.11 -13.25
C PHE A 2 -2.72 13.44 -13.26
N ARG A 3 -2.78 14.16 -12.12
CA ARG A 3 -2.16 15.46 -12.00
C ARG A 3 -0.66 15.33 -11.70
N LYS A 4 0.14 16.19 -12.31
CA LYS A 4 1.57 16.32 -11.99
C LYS A 4 1.75 17.00 -10.63
N ILE A 5 2.83 16.68 -9.94
CA ILE A 5 3.22 17.33 -8.70
C ILE A 5 3.49 18.82 -8.99
N LYS A 6 2.84 19.70 -8.20
CA LYS A 6 2.96 21.16 -8.37
C LYS A 6 4.33 21.68 -7.92
N LEU A 7 4.83 21.18 -6.78
CA LEU A 7 6.15 21.54 -6.24
C LEU A 7 7.21 20.68 -6.93
N LYS A 8 7.73 21.16 -8.04
CA LYS A 8 8.67 20.41 -8.89
C LYS A 8 10.00 20.09 -8.20
N ASP A 9 10.45 20.97 -7.33
CA ASP A 9 11.66 20.82 -6.51
C ASP A 9 11.54 19.70 -5.44
N ARG A 10 10.32 19.29 -5.13
CA ARG A 10 10.02 18.20 -4.19
C ARG A 10 9.67 16.89 -4.91
N ALA A 11 9.42 16.92 -6.20
CA ALA A 11 9.11 15.74 -6.98
C ALA A 11 10.37 14.87 -7.13
N VAL A 12 10.23 13.58 -6.91
CA VAL A 12 11.29 12.60 -7.14
C VAL A 12 11.01 11.80 -8.41
N ASP A 13 12.04 11.14 -8.93
CA ASP A 13 11.88 10.22 -10.07
C ASP A 13 11.16 8.92 -9.69
N ASP A 14 10.86 8.11 -10.68
CA ASP A 14 10.12 6.87 -10.50
C ASP A 14 10.88 5.84 -9.65
N GLU A 15 12.22 5.80 -9.77
CA GLU A 15 13.08 4.89 -9.00
C GLU A 15 13.00 5.22 -7.50
N LYS A 16 13.11 6.49 -7.14
CA LYS A 16 12.97 6.93 -5.75
C LYS A 16 11.54 6.74 -5.22
N ALA A 17 10.53 6.96 -6.03
CA ALA A 17 9.15 6.70 -5.64
C ALA A 17 8.90 5.21 -5.35
N ILE A 18 9.45 4.31 -6.16
CA ILE A 18 9.40 2.85 -5.93
C ILE A 18 10.17 2.47 -4.65
N GLU A 19 11.35 3.07 -4.41
CA GLU A 19 12.10 2.87 -3.18
C GLU A 19 11.26 3.21 -1.94
N ILE A 20 10.53 4.33 -1.97
CA ILE A 20 9.62 4.74 -0.90
C ILE A 20 8.49 3.70 -0.71
N LEU A 21 7.89 3.20 -1.80
CA LEU A 21 6.87 2.16 -1.73
C LEU A 21 7.42 0.84 -1.15
N LEU A 22 8.64 0.46 -1.49
CA LEU A 22 9.30 -0.74 -0.95
C LEU A 22 9.64 -0.61 0.55
N LYS A 23 10.09 0.56 0.97
CA LYS A 23 10.62 0.83 2.30
C LYS A 23 9.54 1.06 3.36
N GLY A 24 8.36 1.53 2.96
CA GLY A 24 7.29 1.90 3.89
C GLY A 24 6.82 0.73 4.74
N SER A 25 6.64 0.96 6.04
CA SER A 25 6.14 -0.04 6.99
C SER A 25 4.63 -0.18 6.99
N TYR A 26 3.92 0.88 6.66
CA TYR A 26 2.47 0.90 6.45
C TYR A 26 2.10 1.95 5.42
N GLY A 27 0.90 1.88 4.92
CA GLY A 27 0.32 2.92 4.07
C GLY A 27 -1.14 3.16 4.41
N VAL A 28 -1.70 4.21 3.83
CA VAL A 28 -3.12 4.52 3.95
C VAL A 28 -3.80 4.22 2.62
N LEU A 29 -4.70 3.24 2.66
CA LEU A 29 -5.59 2.90 1.55
C LEU A 29 -6.80 3.84 1.58
N SER A 30 -7.04 4.54 0.48
CA SER A 30 -8.23 5.39 0.31
C SER A 30 -9.17 4.79 -0.72
N THR A 31 -10.41 4.58 -0.31
CA THR A 31 -11.49 4.01 -1.10
C THR A 31 -12.71 4.93 -1.08
N THR A 32 -13.62 4.75 -2.02
CA THR A 32 -14.87 5.52 -2.06
C THR A 32 -16.05 4.57 -1.94
N GLY A 33 -16.92 4.84 -0.96
CA GLY A 33 -18.13 4.07 -0.71
C GLY A 33 -19.38 4.62 -1.40
N GLU A 34 -20.49 3.98 -1.13
CA GLU A 34 -21.82 4.33 -1.68
C GLU A 34 -22.25 5.75 -1.32
N ASP A 35 -21.88 6.22 -0.13
CA ASP A 35 -22.17 7.57 0.36
C ASP A 35 -21.29 8.67 -0.25
N GLY A 36 -20.32 8.29 -1.08
CA GLY A 36 -19.37 9.20 -1.72
C GLY A 36 -18.27 9.75 -0.82
N PHE A 37 -18.26 9.41 0.47
CA PHE A 37 -17.16 9.80 1.34
C PHE A 37 -15.88 9.02 1.01
N PRO A 38 -14.72 9.70 0.87
CA PRO A 38 -13.45 9.01 0.83
C PRO A 38 -13.16 8.38 2.21
N TYR A 39 -12.81 7.10 2.19
CA TYR A 39 -12.47 6.34 3.38
C TYR A 39 -11.00 5.98 3.35
N GLY A 40 -10.22 6.48 4.31
CA GLY A 40 -8.79 6.20 4.47
C GLY A 40 -8.55 5.26 5.65
N VAL A 41 -7.90 4.11 5.41
CA VAL A 41 -7.55 3.14 6.44
C VAL A 41 -6.06 2.81 6.39
N PRO A 42 -5.32 2.89 7.54
CA PRO A 42 -3.93 2.46 7.58
C PRO A 42 -3.85 0.94 7.58
N LEU A 43 -2.90 0.38 6.86
CA LEU A 43 -2.65 -1.05 6.82
C LEU A 43 -1.22 -1.39 6.42
N ASN A 44 -0.76 -2.58 6.81
CA ASN A 44 0.49 -3.14 6.34
C ASN A 44 0.31 -3.66 4.91
N TYR A 45 1.37 -3.64 4.13
CA TYR A 45 1.35 -4.00 2.72
C TYR A 45 2.69 -4.54 2.25
N THR A 46 2.69 -5.12 1.08
CA THR A 46 3.91 -5.44 0.33
C THR A 46 3.84 -4.83 -1.07
N TYR A 47 4.98 -4.39 -1.60
CA TYR A 47 5.15 -4.06 -3.01
C TYR A 47 5.68 -5.31 -3.70
N PHE A 48 4.85 -5.96 -4.49
CA PHE A 48 5.12 -7.25 -5.09
C PHE A 48 4.67 -7.26 -6.55
N ASP A 49 5.57 -7.65 -7.44
CA ASP A 49 5.29 -7.74 -8.89
C ASP A 49 4.66 -6.44 -9.46
N ASN A 50 5.26 -5.30 -9.11
CA ASN A 50 4.81 -3.95 -9.49
C ASN A 50 3.37 -3.60 -9.03
N CYS A 51 2.89 -4.29 -8.02
CA CYS A 51 1.58 -4.05 -7.40
C CYS A 51 1.73 -3.79 -5.91
N ILE A 52 0.76 -3.09 -5.33
CA ILE A 52 0.61 -3.00 -3.88
C ILE A 52 -0.37 -4.06 -3.45
N CYS A 53 0.06 -4.93 -2.53
CA CYS A 53 -0.74 -6.06 -2.05
C CYS A 53 -0.87 -6.02 -0.54
N PHE A 54 -2.04 -6.40 -0.05
CA PHE A 54 -2.30 -6.52 1.39
C PHE A 54 -3.26 -7.67 1.67
N HIS A 55 -3.23 -8.15 2.91
CA HIS A 55 -4.18 -9.15 3.38
C HIS A 55 -5.16 -8.54 4.37
N CYS A 56 -6.33 -9.13 4.47
CA CYS A 56 -7.39 -8.70 5.36
C CYS A 56 -8.35 -9.86 5.68
N ALA A 57 -9.30 -9.61 6.59
CA ALA A 57 -10.40 -10.53 6.85
C ALA A 57 -11.36 -10.62 5.65
N GLN A 58 -12.30 -11.56 5.71
CA GLN A 58 -13.26 -11.81 4.62
C GLN A 58 -14.28 -10.69 4.41
N GLN A 59 -14.49 -9.83 5.41
CA GLN A 59 -15.47 -8.75 5.39
C GLN A 59 -14.89 -7.47 5.99
N GLY A 60 -15.46 -6.33 5.63
CA GLY A 60 -15.13 -5.04 6.19
C GLY A 60 -15.39 -3.87 5.24
N HIS A 61 -15.39 -2.66 5.80
CA HIS A 61 -15.73 -1.43 5.09
C HIS A 61 -14.92 -1.21 3.80
N LYS A 62 -13.58 -1.41 3.88
CA LYS A 62 -12.72 -1.27 2.69
C LYS A 62 -13.07 -2.26 1.57
N LEU A 63 -13.49 -3.49 1.92
CA LEU A 63 -13.86 -4.50 0.93
C LEU A 63 -15.20 -4.18 0.27
N GLU A 64 -16.16 -3.66 1.03
CA GLU A 64 -17.44 -3.20 0.50
C GLU A 64 -17.24 -2.05 -0.49
N ASN A 65 -16.39 -1.08 -0.12
CA ASN A 65 -16.05 0.05 -0.98
C ASN A 65 -15.35 -0.40 -2.28
N ILE A 66 -14.38 -1.32 -2.19
CA ILE A 66 -13.66 -1.86 -3.35
C ILE A 66 -14.61 -2.61 -4.29
N LYS A 67 -15.59 -3.32 -3.75
CA LYS A 67 -16.62 -4.02 -4.53
C LYS A 67 -17.45 -3.07 -5.39
N LEU A 68 -17.78 -1.89 -4.84
CA LEU A 68 -18.54 -0.85 -5.54
C LEU A 68 -17.68 -0.05 -6.50
N ASN A 69 -16.44 0.24 -6.12
CA ASN A 69 -15.50 1.02 -6.92
C ASN A 69 -14.07 0.51 -6.71
N GLU A 70 -13.53 -0.12 -7.72
CA GLU A 70 -12.17 -0.68 -7.70
C GLU A 70 -11.06 0.39 -7.69
N LYS A 71 -11.38 1.63 -8.07
CA LYS A 71 -10.41 2.73 -8.11
C LYS A 71 -10.05 3.18 -6.70
N VAL A 72 -8.77 3.09 -6.38
CA VAL A 72 -8.23 3.40 -5.05
C VAL A 72 -6.98 4.25 -5.16
N SER A 73 -6.59 4.86 -4.04
CA SER A 73 -5.24 5.40 -3.88
C SER A 73 -4.58 4.82 -2.64
N PHE A 74 -3.25 4.78 -2.66
CA PHE A 74 -2.45 4.26 -1.56
C PHE A 74 -1.31 5.24 -1.26
N CYS A 75 -1.25 5.76 -0.04
CA CYS A 75 -0.25 6.74 0.39
C CYS A 75 0.71 6.11 1.37
N VAL A 76 2.01 6.26 1.11
CA VAL A 76 3.09 5.79 1.98
C VAL A 76 3.95 6.97 2.41
N VAL A 77 4.30 7.05 3.68
CA VAL A 77 5.23 8.03 4.25
C VAL A 77 6.34 7.26 4.98
N THR A 78 7.58 7.45 4.59
CA THR A 78 8.74 6.74 5.17
C THR A 78 9.55 7.59 6.13
N CYS A 79 9.46 8.90 6.01
CA CYS A 79 10.12 9.87 6.87
C CYS A 79 9.21 11.09 7.04
N SER A 80 9.19 11.67 8.24
CA SER A 80 8.49 12.92 8.51
C SER A 80 9.10 13.57 9.75
N ASP A 81 10.05 14.49 9.54
CA ASP A 81 10.77 15.22 10.59
C ASP A 81 10.49 16.72 10.51
N VAL A 82 9.80 17.26 11.50
CA VAL A 82 9.46 18.67 11.57
C VAL A 82 10.67 19.48 12.01
N LEU A 83 11.11 20.39 11.15
CA LEU A 83 12.20 21.31 11.39
C LEU A 83 11.64 22.62 11.96
N ALA A 84 11.33 22.64 13.25
CA ALA A 84 10.60 23.74 13.90
C ALA A 84 11.30 25.11 13.74
N ASN A 85 12.62 25.14 13.77
CA ASN A 85 13.41 26.36 13.62
C ASN A 85 13.53 26.87 12.19
N LYS A 86 13.19 26.03 11.20
CA LYS A 86 13.20 26.37 9.78
C LYS A 86 11.79 26.54 9.20
N PHE A 87 10.76 26.29 9.99
CA PHE A 87 9.35 26.29 9.56
C PHE A 87 9.12 25.39 8.35
N ASP A 88 9.79 24.23 8.33
CA ASP A 88 9.76 23.26 7.23
C ASP A 88 9.70 21.82 7.77
N THR A 89 9.61 20.85 6.88
CA THR A 89 9.55 19.42 7.21
C THR A 89 10.39 18.64 6.22
N ASP A 90 11.32 17.84 6.72
CA ASP A 90 11.96 16.79 5.93
C ASP A 90 11.01 15.59 5.84
N TYR A 91 10.77 15.11 4.63
CA TYR A 91 9.85 14.00 4.43
C TYR A 91 10.11 13.21 3.15
N GLU A 92 9.66 11.97 3.17
CA GLU A 92 9.54 11.13 1.98
C GLU A 92 8.13 10.55 1.92
N SER A 93 7.45 10.70 0.79
CA SER A 93 6.13 10.12 0.56
C SER A 93 5.94 9.67 -0.88
N ALA A 94 5.09 8.68 -1.08
CA ALA A 94 4.64 8.24 -2.39
C ALA A 94 3.12 8.02 -2.38
N ILE A 95 2.46 8.36 -3.49
CA ILE A 95 1.04 8.11 -3.69
C ILE A 95 0.89 7.31 -4.98
N ALA A 96 0.24 6.16 -4.88
CA ALA A 96 -0.13 5.33 -6.01
C ALA A 96 -1.64 5.39 -6.22
N PHE A 97 -2.05 5.46 -7.47
CA PHE A 97 -3.43 5.30 -7.91
C PHE A 97 -3.53 3.99 -8.68
N GLY A 98 -4.58 3.23 -8.43
CA GLY A 98 -4.73 1.95 -9.10
C GLY A 98 -6.11 1.35 -8.92
N ARG A 99 -6.19 0.06 -9.26
CA ARG A 99 -7.40 -0.73 -9.20
C ARG A 99 -7.21 -1.93 -8.30
N ALA A 100 -8.05 -2.02 -7.28
CA ALA A 100 -7.99 -3.05 -6.25
C ALA A 100 -8.91 -4.22 -6.60
N ASN A 101 -8.37 -5.42 -6.59
CA ASN A 101 -9.13 -6.65 -6.83
C ASN A 101 -8.66 -7.77 -5.91
N GLU A 102 -9.58 -8.68 -5.59
CA GLU A 102 -9.23 -9.88 -4.83
C GLU A 102 -8.37 -10.83 -5.67
N VAL A 103 -7.32 -11.36 -5.06
CA VAL A 103 -6.48 -12.41 -5.63
C VAL A 103 -7.14 -13.76 -5.38
N THR A 104 -7.60 -14.40 -6.45
CA THR A 104 -8.30 -15.69 -6.41
C THR A 104 -7.42 -16.88 -6.76
N ASP A 105 -6.31 -16.66 -7.46
CA ASP A 105 -5.30 -17.70 -7.72
C ASP A 105 -4.55 -18.05 -6.44
N GLU A 106 -4.60 -19.33 -6.04
CA GLU A 106 -3.99 -19.81 -4.80
C GLU A 106 -2.46 -19.67 -4.78
N SER A 107 -1.81 -19.88 -5.92
CA SER A 107 -0.36 -19.75 -6.05
C SER A 107 0.06 -18.29 -5.90
N GLU A 108 -0.63 -17.35 -6.54
CA GLU A 108 -0.39 -15.91 -6.40
C GLU A 108 -0.66 -15.43 -4.97
N LYS A 109 -1.76 -15.86 -4.37
CA LYS A 109 -2.09 -15.58 -2.96
C LYS A 109 -0.97 -16.02 -2.02
N LYS A 110 -0.45 -17.22 -2.21
CA LYS A 110 0.67 -17.77 -1.43
C LYS A 110 1.93 -16.92 -1.58
N ASP A 111 2.31 -16.56 -2.79
CA ASP A 111 3.49 -15.75 -3.07
C ASP A 111 3.40 -14.37 -2.43
N ILE A 112 2.23 -13.73 -2.49
CA ILE A 112 1.98 -12.44 -1.84
C ILE A 112 2.08 -12.56 -0.31
N LEU A 113 1.46 -13.57 0.30
CA LEU A 113 1.53 -13.78 1.74
C LEU A 113 2.96 -14.09 2.21
N LEU A 114 3.73 -14.85 1.44
CA LEU A 114 5.16 -15.06 1.70
C LEU A 114 5.95 -13.75 1.62
N SER A 115 5.64 -12.88 0.67
CA SER A 115 6.24 -11.54 0.56
C SER A 115 5.95 -10.68 1.79
N VAL A 116 4.74 -10.76 2.35
CA VAL A 116 4.38 -10.08 3.61
C VAL A 116 5.19 -10.63 4.78
N ILE A 117 5.30 -11.95 4.91
CA ILE A 117 6.10 -12.60 5.96
C ILE A 117 7.58 -12.19 5.85
N ASN A 118 8.14 -12.20 4.66
CA ASN A 118 9.52 -11.79 4.43
C ASN A 118 9.78 -10.31 4.77
N LYS A 119 8.81 -9.44 4.56
CA LYS A 119 8.94 -8.02 4.87
C LYS A 119 8.86 -7.74 6.38
N TYR A 120 7.91 -8.35 7.08
CA TYR A 120 7.58 -8.00 8.47
C TYR A 120 8.06 -9.01 9.50
N SER A 121 8.27 -10.25 9.10
CA SER A 121 8.55 -11.38 10.00
C SER A 121 9.66 -12.28 9.49
N LYS A 122 10.67 -11.69 8.87
CA LYS A 122 11.79 -12.39 8.23
C LYS A 122 12.47 -13.42 9.14
N ASP A 123 12.62 -13.12 10.44
CA ASP A 123 13.26 -14.01 11.40
C ASP A 123 12.33 -15.11 11.95
N TYR A 124 11.05 -15.10 11.53
CA TYR A 124 10.01 -16.02 11.98
C TYR A 124 9.35 -16.75 10.82
N LEU A 125 10.10 -17.08 9.79
CA LEU A 125 9.57 -17.61 8.52
C LEU A 125 8.74 -18.89 8.72
N ASP A 126 9.26 -19.88 9.45
CA ASP A 126 8.55 -21.15 9.68
C ASP A 126 7.24 -20.94 10.45
N ALA A 127 7.28 -20.14 11.51
CA ALA A 127 6.08 -19.79 12.28
C ALA A 127 5.07 -19.00 11.42
N GLY A 128 5.55 -18.10 10.58
CA GLY A 128 4.73 -17.33 9.65
C GLY A 128 4.03 -18.21 8.60
N MET A 129 4.72 -19.19 8.06
CA MET A 129 4.15 -20.15 7.11
C MET A 129 3.08 -21.02 7.77
N ASN A 130 3.31 -21.50 8.99
CA ASN A 130 2.31 -22.26 9.76
C ASN A 130 1.08 -21.40 10.07
N TYR A 131 1.27 -20.14 10.42
CA TYR A 131 0.19 -19.19 10.64
C TYR A 131 -0.63 -18.93 9.36
N MET A 132 0.03 -18.74 8.24
CA MET A 132 -0.59 -18.59 6.92
C MET A 132 -1.47 -19.80 6.56
N GLU A 133 -0.97 -21.02 6.74
CA GLU A 133 -1.73 -22.25 6.47
C GLU A 133 -2.94 -22.39 7.39
N LYS A 134 -2.77 -22.09 8.68
CA LYS A 134 -3.85 -22.18 9.68
C LYS A 134 -5.02 -21.23 9.35
N TYR A 135 -4.74 -20.02 8.89
CA TYR A 135 -5.74 -18.98 8.64
C TYR A 135 -5.99 -18.72 7.15
N TRP A 136 -5.60 -19.64 6.28
CA TRP A 136 -5.70 -19.50 4.82
C TRP A 136 -7.11 -19.14 4.35
N ASP A 137 -8.12 -19.88 4.81
CA ASP A 137 -9.52 -19.69 4.39
C ASP A 137 -10.17 -18.44 5.00
N GLU A 138 -9.61 -17.91 6.08
CA GLU A 138 -10.09 -16.72 6.77
C GLU A 138 -9.41 -15.44 6.24
N THR A 139 -8.38 -15.59 5.42
CA THR A 139 -7.57 -14.50 4.91
C THR A 139 -7.88 -14.22 3.44
N LYS A 140 -8.21 -12.99 3.16
CA LYS A 140 -8.36 -12.44 1.80
C LYS A 140 -7.13 -11.64 1.43
N VAL A 141 -6.66 -11.76 0.19
CA VAL A 141 -5.57 -10.95 -0.36
C VAL A 141 -6.13 -10.05 -1.43
N ILE A 142 -5.79 -8.77 -1.34
CA ILE A 142 -6.14 -7.74 -2.31
C ILE A 142 -4.87 -7.27 -3.01
N LYS A 143 -4.97 -7.14 -4.34
CA LYS A 143 -3.92 -6.60 -5.20
C LYS A 143 -4.39 -5.32 -5.85
N ILE A 144 -3.58 -4.27 -5.72
CA ILE A 144 -3.76 -2.99 -6.41
C ILE A 144 -2.81 -2.95 -7.61
N LYS A 145 -3.38 -3.06 -8.81
CA LYS A 145 -2.66 -2.76 -10.05
C LYS A 145 -2.49 -1.26 -10.16
N ILE A 146 -1.24 -0.79 -10.21
CA ILE A 146 -0.92 0.63 -10.23
C ILE A 146 -1.10 1.19 -11.64
N ASP A 147 -1.98 2.20 -11.78
CA ASP A 147 -2.16 2.97 -13.01
C ASP A 147 -1.19 4.16 -13.07
N HIS A 148 -0.90 4.76 -11.91
CA HIS A 148 0.01 5.89 -11.78
C HIS A 148 0.54 6.00 -10.35
N PHE A 149 1.79 6.40 -10.21
CA PHE A 149 2.37 6.76 -8.92
C PHE A 149 3.26 7.98 -9.04
N SER A 150 3.45 8.65 -7.92
CA SER A 150 4.38 9.78 -7.81
C SER A 150 4.96 9.84 -6.41
N GLY A 151 6.15 10.37 -6.29
CA GLY A 151 6.82 10.55 -5.00
C GLY A 151 7.27 11.98 -4.78
N LYS A 152 7.37 12.35 -3.50
CA LYS A 152 7.90 13.62 -3.03
C LYS A 152 8.89 13.38 -1.91
N ALA A 153 9.98 14.12 -1.92
CA ALA A 153 10.94 14.15 -0.84
C ALA A 153 11.47 15.57 -0.61
N HIS A 154 11.86 15.85 0.62
CA HIS A 154 12.60 17.03 1.05
C HIS A 154 13.56 16.64 2.15
N GLU A 155 14.82 17.09 2.02
CA GLU A 155 15.91 16.93 3.00
C GLU A 155 16.49 18.32 3.35
#